data_a075a5367d551cf9598db13c96a9d50d
#
_entry.id   a075a5367d551cf9598db13c96a9d50d
#
_cell.length_a   1.000
_cell.length_b   1.000
_cell.length_c   1.000
_cell.angle_alpha   90.00
_cell.angle_beta   90.00
_cell.angle_gamma   90.00
#
_symmetry.space_group_name_H-M   'P 1'
#
loop_
_entity.id
_entity.type
_entity.pdbx_description
1 polymer ?
#
loop_
_entity_poly.entity_id
_entity_poly.type
_entity_poly.pdbx_seq_one_letter_code
_entity_poly.pdbx_strand_id
1 'polypeptide(L)'
;MAQMCGDPMMLKTFEEGKDFYAMIASLSFHREYKDCLEFYPEGTPIKQVNGEWIECSEEECEKHAGHKTETNSEGKKYRTSSKSILLGILYGRGDASIAEQLGCSVEEAREIKQAVYKGFPTIEKFEKDGLEHAKRYGWVSTLWGRKRRLPDINLPPYEVFYIEYDENGEPIKGKKAPEIYEKQILNKLATFRYKAQRDAFIDKAKEKGFLVVNNGGKISQAKRQVTNSQIQGF
;
A
#
# COMPACT_ATOMS: atom_id res chain seq x y z
N MET A 1 -12.01 -2.19 8.87
CA MET A 1 -11.78 -1.02 8.00
C MET A 1 -13.03 -0.15 7.88
N ALA A 2 -14.13 -0.62 7.29
CA ALA A 2 -15.34 0.16 7.12
C ALA A 2 -15.81 0.89 8.40
N GLN A 3 -15.84 0.20 9.52
CA GLN A 3 -16.19 0.78 10.82
C GLN A 3 -15.17 1.79 11.35
N MET A 4 -13.90 1.69 10.96
CA MET A 4 -12.84 2.59 11.43
C MET A 4 -12.79 3.89 10.63
N CYS A 5 -12.90 3.80 9.31
CA CYS A 5 -12.88 4.98 8.44
C CYS A 5 -14.28 5.59 8.25
N GLY A 6 -15.34 4.87 8.63
CA GLY A 6 -16.72 5.35 8.52
C GLY A 6 -17.15 5.61 7.08
N ASP A 7 -16.58 4.88 6.10
CA ASP A 7 -16.90 5.10 4.69
C ASP A 7 -18.33 4.66 4.38
N PRO A 8 -19.20 5.60 3.93
CA PRO A 8 -20.61 5.29 3.68
C PRO A 8 -20.80 4.23 2.57
N MET A 9 -19.96 4.26 1.52
CA MET A 9 -20.05 3.30 0.42
C MET A 9 -19.64 1.90 0.86
N MET A 10 -18.57 1.80 1.69
CA MET A 10 -18.17 0.52 2.28
C MET A 10 -19.25 -0.05 3.17
N LEU A 11 -19.79 0.77 4.08
CA LEU A 11 -20.85 0.33 5.01
C LEU A 11 -22.07 -0.16 4.23
N LYS A 12 -22.55 0.64 3.27
CA LYS A 12 -23.67 0.27 2.41
C LYS A 12 -23.42 -1.04 1.64
N THR A 13 -22.22 -1.25 1.10
CA THR A 13 -21.85 -2.47 0.39
C THR A 13 -22.01 -3.71 1.28
N PHE A 14 -21.60 -3.61 2.56
CA PHE A 14 -21.75 -4.70 3.52
C PHE A 14 -23.20 -4.88 3.99
N GLU A 15 -23.96 -3.80 4.21
CA GLU A 15 -25.39 -3.84 4.57
C GLU A 15 -26.23 -4.50 3.46
N GLU A 16 -25.91 -4.24 2.21
CA GLU A 16 -26.57 -4.86 1.05
C GLU A 16 -26.07 -6.29 0.76
N GLY A 17 -25.14 -6.81 1.54
CA GLY A 17 -24.55 -8.14 1.34
C GLY A 17 -23.76 -8.31 0.06
N LYS A 18 -23.33 -7.21 -0.56
CA LYS A 18 -22.54 -7.19 -1.80
C LYS A 18 -21.08 -7.58 -1.55
N ASP A 19 -20.45 -8.17 -2.57
CA ASP A 19 -19.02 -8.49 -2.53
C ASP A 19 -18.18 -7.21 -2.65
N PHE A 20 -17.52 -6.84 -1.56
CA PHE A 20 -16.72 -5.63 -1.48
C PHE A 20 -15.54 -5.61 -2.46
N TYR A 21 -14.90 -6.77 -2.70
CA TYR A 21 -13.79 -6.83 -3.66
C TYR A 21 -14.27 -6.75 -5.10
N ALA A 22 -15.45 -7.29 -5.41
CA ALA A 22 -16.06 -7.10 -6.72
C ALA A 22 -16.45 -5.64 -6.98
N MET A 23 -16.90 -4.91 -5.93
CA MET A 23 -17.16 -3.47 -6.02
C MET A 23 -15.87 -2.68 -6.31
N ILE A 24 -14.78 -2.99 -5.63
CA ILE A 24 -13.47 -2.37 -5.90
C ILE A 24 -13.00 -2.72 -7.32
N ALA A 25 -13.19 -3.97 -7.77
CA ALA A 25 -12.84 -4.39 -9.12
C ALA A 25 -13.60 -3.59 -10.18
N SER A 26 -14.89 -3.42 -9.99
CA SER A 26 -15.75 -2.60 -10.88
C SER A 26 -15.22 -1.17 -11.03
N LEU A 27 -14.86 -0.53 -9.91
CA LEU A 27 -14.29 0.83 -9.91
C LEU A 27 -12.89 0.87 -10.54
N SER A 28 -12.04 -0.11 -10.23
CA SER A 28 -10.62 -0.11 -10.63
C SER A 28 -10.41 -0.46 -12.10
N PHE A 29 -11.25 -1.35 -12.66
CA PHE A 29 -11.11 -1.88 -14.01
C PHE A 29 -12.21 -1.38 -14.96
N HIS A 30 -13.08 -0.47 -14.50
CA HIS A 30 -14.19 0.10 -15.28
C HIS A 30 -15.09 -0.97 -15.90
N ARG A 31 -15.43 -2.00 -15.09
CA ARG A 31 -16.31 -3.11 -15.46
C ARG A 31 -17.63 -3.04 -14.69
N GLU A 32 -18.66 -3.70 -15.22
CA GLU A 32 -19.88 -3.85 -14.44
C GLU A 32 -19.65 -4.71 -13.21
N TYR A 33 -20.36 -4.43 -12.11
CA TYR A 33 -20.21 -5.16 -10.85
C TYR A 33 -20.41 -6.67 -11.02
N LYS A 34 -21.42 -7.09 -11.84
CA LYS A 34 -21.71 -8.50 -12.11
C LYS A 34 -20.54 -9.24 -12.76
N ASP A 35 -19.79 -8.56 -13.65
CA ASP A 35 -18.64 -9.13 -14.35
C ASP A 35 -17.43 -9.35 -13.43
N CYS A 36 -17.43 -8.70 -12.27
CA CYS A 36 -16.38 -8.79 -11.26
C CYS A 36 -16.68 -9.79 -10.14
N LEU A 37 -17.82 -10.48 -10.20
CA LEU A 37 -18.18 -11.51 -9.21
C LEU A 37 -17.43 -12.82 -9.47
N GLU A 38 -17.03 -13.50 -8.39
CA GLU A 38 -16.38 -14.82 -8.46
C GLU A 38 -17.34 -15.91 -8.98
N PHE A 39 -18.64 -15.75 -8.73
CA PHE A 39 -19.68 -16.66 -9.20
C PHE A 39 -20.70 -15.88 -10.01
N TYR A 40 -21.26 -16.51 -11.02
CA TYR A 40 -22.38 -15.92 -11.76
C TYR A 40 -23.56 -15.67 -10.83
N PRO A 41 -24.30 -14.55 -11.01
CA PRO A 41 -25.55 -14.33 -10.31
C PRO A 41 -26.54 -15.48 -10.59
N GLU A 42 -27.33 -15.85 -9.59
CA GLU A 42 -28.35 -16.86 -9.72
C GLU A 42 -29.32 -16.53 -10.86
N GLY A 43 -29.62 -17.51 -11.70
CA GLY A 43 -30.48 -17.33 -12.87
C GLY A 43 -29.77 -16.79 -14.11
N THR A 44 -28.46 -16.51 -14.09
CA THR A 44 -27.71 -16.10 -15.29
C THR A 44 -27.64 -17.26 -16.29
N PRO A 45 -28.02 -17.07 -17.59
CA PRO A 45 -27.89 -18.11 -18.60
C PRO A 45 -26.42 -18.32 -18.95
N ILE A 46 -25.95 -19.56 -18.86
CA ILE A 46 -24.57 -19.97 -19.06
C ILE A 46 -24.42 -21.21 -19.89
N LYS A 47 -23.29 -21.31 -20.59
CA LYS A 47 -22.86 -22.49 -21.33
C LYS A 47 -21.42 -22.84 -21.03
N GLN A 48 -21.02 -24.08 -21.25
CA GLN A 48 -19.65 -24.51 -21.03
C GLN A 48 -18.84 -24.42 -22.33
N VAL A 49 -17.69 -23.70 -22.24
CA VAL A 49 -16.75 -23.61 -23.37
C VAL A 49 -15.36 -23.93 -22.86
N ASN A 50 -14.70 -24.94 -23.40
CA ASN A 50 -13.39 -25.42 -23.01
C ASN A 50 -13.23 -25.72 -21.49
N GLY A 51 -14.33 -26.17 -20.84
CA GLY A 51 -14.34 -26.49 -19.41
C GLY A 51 -14.63 -25.29 -18.50
N GLU A 52 -14.77 -24.09 -19.03
CA GLU A 52 -15.14 -22.89 -18.30
C GLU A 52 -16.60 -22.49 -18.59
N TRP A 53 -17.29 -21.99 -17.55
CA TRP A 53 -18.62 -21.41 -17.72
C TRP A 53 -18.51 -19.98 -18.24
N ILE A 54 -19.33 -19.64 -19.25
CA ILE A 54 -19.45 -18.29 -19.82
C ILE A 54 -20.92 -17.89 -19.89
N GLU A 55 -21.20 -16.60 -19.70
CA GLU A 55 -22.54 -16.01 -19.92
C GLU A 55 -22.89 -16.08 -21.41
N CYS A 56 -24.11 -16.39 -21.70
CA CYS A 56 -24.63 -16.52 -23.08
C CYS A 56 -26.05 -16.00 -23.17
N SER A 57 -26.62 -16.03 -24.40
CA SER A 57 -28.04 -15.75 -24.60
C SER A 57 -28.92 -16.92 -24.13
N GLU A 58 -30.19 -16.64 -23.85
CA GLU A 58 -31.18 -17.68 -23.49
C GLU A 58 -31.30 -18.79 -24.55
N GLU A 59 -31.09 -18.44 -25.82
CA GLU A 59 -31.18 -19.39 -26.95
C GLU A 59 -30.00 -20.38 -26.96
N GLU A 60 -28.84 -19.97 -26.42
CA GLU A 60 -27.62 -20.80 -26.34
C GLU A 60 -27.39 -21.39 -24.96
N CYS A 61 -28.32 -21.19 -24.04
CA CYS A 61 -28.17 -21.55 -22.64
C CYS A 61 -28.19 -23.08 -22.44
N GLU A 62 -27.14 -23.60 -21.82
CA GLU A 62 -27.12 -25.00 -21.38
C GLU A 62 -27.79 -25.17 -20.01
N LYS A 63 -27.61 -24.19 -19.15
CA LYS A 63 -28.27 -24.12 -17.84
C LYS A 63 -28.23 -22.70 -17.28
N HIS A 64 -29.06 -22.46 -16.27
CA HIS A 64 -28.99 -21.25 -15.45
C HIS A 64 -28.07 -21.44 -14.23
N ALA A 65 -27.27 -20.43 -13.90
CA ALA A 65 -26.40 -20.46 -12.76
C ALA A 65 -27.18 -20.60 -11.44
N GLY A 66 -26.72 -21.47 -10.56
CA GLY A 66 -27.26 -21.63 -9.22
C GLY A 66 -26.60 -20.67 -8.22
N HIS A 67 -27.03 -20.77 -6.96
CA HIS A 67 -26.47 -19.92 -5.90
C HIS A 67 -25.01 -20.31 -5.60
N LYS A 68 -24.05 -19.50 -6.04
CA LYS A 68 -22.59 -19.68 -5.83
C LYS A 68 -22.03 -21.04 -6.28
N THR A 69 -22.56 -21.58 -7.37
CA THR A 69 -22.12 -22.88 -7.86
C THR A 69 -21.23 -22.81 -9.07
N GLU A 70 -21.51 -21.90 -10.01
CA GLU A 70 -20.77 -21.77 -11.26
C GLU A 70 -19.81 -20.58 -11.17
N THR A 71 -18.51 -20.88 -11.33
CA THR A 71 -17.44 -19.89 -11.22
C THR A 71 -17.35 -19.06 -12.50
N ASN A 72 -17.35 -17.74 -12.35
CA ASN A 72 -16.96 -16.80 -13.37
C ASN A 72 -15.44 -16.61 -13.31
N SER A 73 -14.70 -17.30 -14.17
CA SER A 73 -13.23 -17.29 -14.18
C SER A 73 -12.64 -15.90 -14.37
N GLU A 74 -13.25 -15.08 -15.22
CA GLU A 74 -12.82 -13.70 -15.47
C GLU A 74 -13.11 -12.80 -14.25
N GLY A 75 -14.33 -12.87 -13.72
CA GLY A 75 -14.71 -12.12 -12.52
C GLY A 75 -13.85 -12.47 -11.30
N LYS A 76 -13.51 -13.74 -11.14
CA LYS A 76 -12.57 -14.20 -10.10
C LYS A 76 -11.18 -13.57 -10.24
N LYS A 77 -10.67 -13.40 -11.47
CA LYS A 77 -9.38 -12.71 -11.71
C LYS A 77 -9.46 -11.25 -11.28
N TYR A 78 -10.49 -10.51 -11.70
CA TYR A 78 -10.70 -9.11 -11.31
C TYR A 78 -10.85 -8.96 -9.79
N ARG A 79 -11.67 -9.79 -9.18
CA ARG A 79 -11.87 -9.80 -7.72
C ARG A 79 -10.57 -10.07 -6.96
N THR A 80 -9.77 -11.03 -7.40
CA THR A 80 -8.48 -11.36 -6.78
C THR A 80 -7.47 -10.21 -6.93
N SER A 81 -7.40 -9.60 -8.11
CA SER A 81 -6.56 -8.42 -8.36
C SER A 81 -6.97 -7.25 -7.47
N SER A 82 -8.26 -6.96 -7.35
CA SER A 82 -8.77 -5.87 -6.51
C SER A 82 -8.50 -6.09 -5.02
N LYS A 83 -8.57 -7.34 -4.54
CA LYS A 83 -8.15 -7.69 -3.17
C LYS A 83 -6.67 -7.36 -2.94
N SER A 84 -5.82 -7.69 -3.90
CA SER A 84 -4.38 -7.40 -3.83
C SER A 84 -4.09 -5.91 -3.89
N ILE A 85 -4.83 -5.15 -4.70
CA ILE A 85 -4.74 -3.69 -4.81
C ILE A 85 -5.11 -3.05 -3.47
N LEU A 86 -6.28 -3.38 -2.94
CA LEU A 86 -6.74 -2.81 -1.66
C LEU A 86 -5.75 -3.10 -0.54
N LEU A 87 -5.33 -4.35 -0.39
CA LEU A 87 -4.34 -4.72 0.62
C LEU A 87 -3.01 -4.01 0.39
N GLY A 88 -2.59 -3.85 -0.88
CA GLY A 88 -1.41 -3.08 -1.24
C GLY A 88 -1.49 -1.62 -0.79
N ILE A 89 -2.62 -0.97 -1.04
CA ILE A 89 -2.89 0.41 -0.60
C ILE A 89 -2.81 0.48 0.93
N LEU A 90 -3.57 -0.35 1.64
CA LEU A 90 -3.62 -0.36 3.10
C LEU A 90 -2.28 -0.66 3.78
N TYR A 91 -1.43 -1.46 3.13
CA TYR A 91 -0.08 -1.76 3.60
C TYR A 91 0.97 -0.75 3.11
N GLY A 92 0.53 0.36 2.48
CA GLY A 92 1.40 1.43 2.02
C GLY A 92 2.37 1.01 0.93
N ARG A 93 1.96 0.08 0.04
CA ARG A 93 2.76 -0.25 -1.14
C ARG A 93 2.81 0.94 -2.09
N GLY A 94 3.99 1.18 -2.68
CA GLY A 94 4.15 2.18 -3.73
C GLY A 94 3.56 1.72 -5.06
N ASP A 95 3.27 2.68 -5.95
CA ASP A 95 2.66 2.44 -7.27
C ASP A 95 3.47 1.43 -8.11
N ALA A 96 4.81 1.49 -8.06
CA ALA A 96 5.68 0.54 -8.76
C ALA A 96 5.49 -0.93 -8.28
N SER A 97 5.29 -1.16 -6.97
CA SER A 97 5.06 -2.50 -6.44
C SER A 97 3.67 -3.03 -6.77
N ILE A 98 2.68 -2.14 -6.88
CA ILE A 98 1.33 -2.50 -7.35
C ILE A 98 1.38 -2.84 -8.84
N ALA A 99 2.08 -2.04 -9.65
CA ALA A 99 2.28 -2.24 -11.08
C ALA A 99 2.92 -3.61 -11.39
N GLU A 100 4.00 -3.93 -10.68
CA GLU A 100 4.69 -5.22 -10.81
C GLU A 100 3.75 -6.40 -10.52
N GLN A 101 2.95 -6.31 -9.46
CA GLN A 101 2.00 -7.36 -9.06
C GLN A 101 0.87 -7.56 -10.07
N LEU A 102 0.39 -6.46 -10.69
CA LEU A 102 -0.69 -6.49 -11.67
C LEU A 102 -0.19 -6.77 -13.09
N GLY A 103 1.12 -6.67 -13.34
CA GLY A 103 1.70 -6.77 -14.68
C GLY A 103 1.33 -5.58 -15.58
N CYS A 104 1.14 -4.39 -15.01
CA CYS A 104 0.75 -3.17 -15.71
C CYS A 104 1.80 -2.06 -15.55
N SER A 105 1.61 -0.92 -16.24
CA SER A 105 2.49 0.25 -16.08
C SER A 105 2.29 0.93 -14.71
N VAL A 106 3.27 1.74 -14.30
CA VAL A 106 3.19 2.50 -13.04
C VAL A 106 2.08 3.55 -13.11
N GLU A 107 1.85 4.11 -14.29
CA GLU A 107 0.80 5.06 -14.58
C GLU A 107 -0.58 4.43 -14.41
N GLU A 108 -0.81 3.25 -14.98
CA GLU A 108 -2.06 2.49 -14.80
C GLU A 108 -2.28 2.09 -13.34
N ALA A 109 -1.24 1.63 -12.63
CA ALA A 109 -1.34 1.33 -11.21
C ALA A 109 -1.74 2.57 -10.36
N ARG A 110 -1.25 3.74 -10.75
CA ARG A 110 -1.63 5.02 -10.12
C ARG A 110 -3.08 5.39 -10.38
N GLU A 111 -3.56 5.22 -11.62
CA GLU A 111 -4.96 5.46 -11.99
C GLU A 111 -5.90 4.53 -11.22
N ILE A 112 -5.58 3.24 -11.15
CA ILE A 112 -6.31 2.24 -10.37
C ILE A 112 -6.40 2.66 -8.89
N LYS A 113 -5.28 3.06 -8.30
CA LYS A 113 -5.23 3.55 -6.91
C LYS A 113 -6.09 4.79 -6.70
N GLN A 114 -6.05 5.74 -7.63
CA GLN A 114 -6.89 6.93 -7.59
C GLN A 114 -8.38 6.60 -7.73
N ALA A 115 -8.75 5.61 -8.57
CA ALA A 115 -10.13 5.14 -8.69
C ALA A 115 -10.64 4.57 -7.37
N VAL A 116 -9.82 3.80 -6.64
CA VAL A 116 -10.16 3.30 -5.30
C VAL A 116 -10.38 4.45 -4.32
N TYR A 117 -9.48 5.43 -4.25
CA TYR A 117 -9.64 6.59 -3.35
C TYR A 117 -10.82 7.47 -3.72
N LYS A 118 -11.12 7.61 -5.03
CA LYS A 118 -12.31 8.34 -5.50
C LYS A 118 -13.60 7.64 -5.10
N GLY A 119 -13.62 6.29 -5.18
CA GLY A 119 -14.77 5.48 -4.75
C GLY A 119 -14.94 5.45 -3.23
N PHE A 120 -13.83 5.51 -2.49
CA PHE A 120 -13.80 5.41 -1.02
C PHE A 120 -12.93 6.53 -0.41
N PRO A 121 -13.40 7.79 -0.45
CA PRO A 121 -12.57 8.95 -0.08
C PRO A 121 -12.17 8.98 1.40
N THR A 122 -12.92 8.30 2.27
CA THR A 122 -12.59 8.23 3.69
C THR A 122 -11.38 7.35 3.97
N ILE A 123 -11.00 6.43 3.07
CA ILE A 123 -9.77 5.63 3.20
C ILE A 123 -8.55 6.56 3.15
N GLU A 124 -8.47 7.41 2.14
CA GLU A 124 -7.35 8.35 1.98
C GLU A 124 -7.25 9.31 3.18
N LYS A 125 -8.41 9.81 3.63
CA LYS A 125 -8.48 10.66 4.81
C LYS A 125 -7.99 9.94 6.07
N PHE A 126 -8.45 8.70 6.30
CA PHE A 126 -8.03 7.88 7.44
C PHE A 126 -6.51 7.65 7.46
N GLU A 127 -5.90 7.38 6.30
CA GLU A 127 -4.45 7.23 6.18
C GLU A 127 -3.70 8.53 6.50
N LYS A 128 -4.17 9.67 5.96
CA LYS A 128 -3.59 10.99 6.21
C LYS A 128 -3.69 11.39 7.69
N ASP A 129 -4.88 11.28 8.27
CA ASP A 129 -5.14 11.61 9.68
C ASP A 129 -4.28 10.72 10.61
N GLY A 130 -4.20 9.43 10.31
CA GLY A 130 -3.35 8.50 11.05
C GLY A 130 -1.86 8.86 10.99
N LEU A 131 -1.38 9.25 9.81
CA LEU A 131 0.01 9.67 9.63
C LEU A 131 0.31 10.99 10.37
N GLU A 132 -0.59 11.95 10.31
CA GLU A 132 -0.45 13.21 11.05
C GLU A 132 -0.44 12.99 12.56
N HIS A 133 -1.38 12.15 13.05
CA HIS A 133 -1.40 11.76 14.45
C HIS A 133 -0.09 11.08 14.88
N ALA A 134 0.41 10.12 14.08
CA ALA A 134 1.66 9.43 14.37
C ALA A 134 2.86 10.39 14.42
N LYS A 135 2.94 11.34 13.50
CA LYS A 135 4.00 12.37 13.49
C LYS A 135 3.92 13.27 14.71
N ARG A 136 2.71 13.65 15.12
CA ARG A 136 2.51 14.58 16.26
C ARG A 136 2.78 13.93 17.61
N TYR A 137 2.36 12.68 17.79
CA TYR A 137 2.35 12.02 19.08
C TYR A 137 3.35 10.85 19.21
N GLY A 138 3.91 10.37 18.10
CA GLY A 138 4.84 9.24 18.07
C GLY A 138 4.19 7.87 18.22
N TRP A 139 2.85 7.76 18.13
CA TRP A 139 2.10 6.52 18.25
C TRP A 139 0.80 6.55 17.45
N VAL A 140 0.23 5.38 17.20
CA VAL A 140 -1.14 5.18 16.71
C VAL A 140 -1.88 4.22 17.64
N SER A 141 -3.22 4.25 17.61
CA SER A 141 -4.05 3.33 18.39
C SER A 141 -4.96 2.47 17.50
N THR A 142 -5.26 1.28 18.00
CA THR A 142 -6.33 0.45 17.44
C THR A 142 -7.69 1.01 17.86
N LEU A 143 -8.78 0.48 17.27
CA LEU A 143 -10.16 0.80 17.67
C LEU A 143 -10.41 0.58 19.19
N TRP A 144 -9.73 -0.40 19.78
CA TRP A 144 -9.84 -0.75 21.20
C TRP A 144 -8.90 0.07 22.12
N GLY A 145 -8.26 1.12 21.58
CA GLY A 145 -7.38 2.01 22.34
C GLY A 145 -5.98 1.48 22.62
N ARG A 146 -5.59 0.31 22.11
CA ARG A 146 -4.24 -0.21 22.26
C ARG A 146 -3.27 0.61 21.42
N LYS A 147 -2.24 1.17 22.07
CA LYS A 147 -1.27 2.08 21.45
C LYS A 147 -0.04 1.34 20.91
N ARG A 148 0.36 1.66 19.67
CA ARG A 148 1.64 1.28 19.11
C ARG A 148 2.54 2.51 18.95
N ARG A 149 3.71 2.48 19.57
CA ARG A 149 4.73 3.50 19.42
C ARG A 149 5.46 3.34 18.08
N LEU A 150 5.75 4.46 17.43
CA LEU A 150 6.44 4.55 16.15
C LEU A 150 7.63 5.53 16.27
N PRO A 151 8.71 5.14 16.97
CA PRO A 151 9.81 6.05 17.25
C PRO A 151 10.50 6.56 15.99
N ASP A 152 10.49 5.77 14.92
CA ASP A 152 11.17 6.09 13.67
C ASP A 152 10.38 7.03 12.74
N ILE A 153 9.13 7.41 13.10
CA ILE A 153 8.26 8.21 12.23
C ILE A 153 8.80 9.63 11.98
N ASN A 154 9.50 10.18 12.96
CA ASN A 154 10.05 11.53 12.94
C ASN A 154 11.58 11.57 12.82
N LEU A 155 12.22 10.45 12.49
CA LEU A 155 13.65 10.46 12.23
C LEU A 155 13.98 11.40 11.05
N PRO A 156 15.11 12.14 11.12
CA PRO A 156 15.59 12.86 9.96
C PRO A 156 15.98 11.86 8.85
N PRO A 157 15.82 12.22 7.56
CA PRO A 157 16.16 11.35 6.43
C PRO A 157 17.60 10.83 6.46
N TYR A 158 18.50 11.67 6.93
CA TYR A 158 19.92 11.36 7.13
C TYR A 158 20.39 11.90 8.48
N GLU A 159 21.32 11.18 9.09
CA GLU A 159 22.06 11.62 10.28
C GLU A 159 23.55 11.45 10.02
N VAL A 160 24.36 12.33 10.60
CA VAL A 160 25.82 12.34 10.41
C VAL A 160 26.51 12.13 11.74
N PHE A 161 27.42 11.16 11.79
CA PHE A 161 28.20 10.80 12.96
C PHE A 161 29.69 10.80 12.60
N TYR A 162 30.57 10.94 13.57
CA TYR A 162 31.95 10.55 13.39
C TYR A 162 32.04 9.02 13.28
N ILE A 163 32.98 8.52 12.48
CA ILE A 163 33.27 7.09 12.43
C ILE A 163 34.10 6.71 13.63
N GLU A 164 33.65 5.67 14.33
CA GLU A 164 34.46 4.89 15.24
C GLU A 164 34.61 3.48 14.64
N TYR A 165 35.59 2.70 15.11
CA TYR A 165 35.81 1.35 14.59
C TYR A 165 35.65 0.35 15.74
N ASP A 166 35.01 -0.77 15.48
CA ASP A 166 34.89 -1.86 16.43
C ASP A 166 36.18 -2.67 16.53
N GLU A 167 36.15 -3.71 17.36
CA GLU A 167 37.29 -4.61 17.58
C GLU A 167 37.74 -5.37 16.30
N ASN A 168 36.87 -5.47 15.30
CA ASN A 168 37.11 -6.11 14.02
C ASN A 168 37.55 -5.12 12.93
N GLY A 169 37.65 -3.82 13.25
CA GLY A 169 37.97 -2.76 12.30
C GLY A 169 36.79 -2.31 11.43
N GLU A 170 35.54 -2.74 11.75
CA GLU A 170 34.36 -2.30 11.04
C GLU A 170 33.90 -0.92 11.52
N PRO A 171 33.46 -0.05 10.59
CA PRO A 171 33.03 1.31 10.95
C PRO A 171 31.69 1.28 11.71
N ILE A 172 31.71 1.80 12.91
CA ILE A 172 30.53 1.94 13.76
C ILE A 172 30.17 3.41 13.99
N LYS A 173 28.97 3.62 14.50
CA LYS A 173 28.40 4.93 14.80
C LYS A 173 29.06 5.49 16.07
N GLY A 174 29.92 6.49 15.91
CA GLY A 174 30.52 7.23 17.01
C GLY A 174 29.63 8.40 17.48
N LYS A 175 30.26 9.46 17.97
CA LYS A 175 29.56 10.68 18.43
C LYS A 175 28.87 11.38 17.25
N LYS A 176 27.72 12.00 17.51
CA LYS A 176 27.03 12.82 16.51
C LYS A 176 27.95 13.95 16.02
N ALA A 177 28.01 14.15 14.69
CA ALA A 177 28.80 15.23 14.12
C ALA A 177 28.28 16.60 14.59
N PRO A 178 29.15 17.60 14.77
CA PRO A 178 28.73 18.97 15.04
C PRO A 178 27.76 19.49 13.98
N GLU A 179 26.82 20.30 14.39
CA GLU A 179 25.73 20.81 13.54
C GLU A 179 26.24 21.47 12.25
N ILE A 180 27.40 22.11 12.29
CA ILE A 180 28.00 22.78 11.12
C ILE A 180 28.38 21.78 10.02
N TYR A 181 28.96 20.62 10.39
CA TYR A 181 29.32 19.57 9.42
C TYR A 181 28.08 18.79 8.98
N GLU A 182 27.15 18.51 9.92
CA GLU A 182 25.88 17.90 9.61
C GLU A 182 25.12 18.71 8.55
N LYS A 183 24.94 20.02 8.76
CA LYS A 183 24.28 20.91 7.80
C LYS A 183 24.99 20.95 6.43
N GLN A 184 26.32 21.01 6.41
CA GLN A 184 27.07 21.01 5.15
C GLN A 184 26.85 19.73 4.34
N ILE A 185 26.92 18.57 5.02
CA ILE A 185 26.73 17.26 4.37
C ILE A 185 25.28 17.09 3.91
N LEU A 186 24.29 17.43 4.76
CA LEU A 186 22.87 17.31 4.43
C LEU A 186 22.47 18.26 3.27
N ASN A 187 22.94 19.50 3.28
CA ASN A 187 22.68 20.44 2.20
C ASN A 187 23.25 19.92 0.86
N LYS A 188 24.44 19.34 0.89
CA LYS A 188 25.02 18.75 -0.31
C LYS A 188 24.27 17.53 -0.79
N LEU A 189 23.84 16.63 0.13
CA LEU A 189 23.01 15.48 -0.23
C LEU A 189 21.68 15.89 -0.87
N ALA A 190 21.07 16.98 -0.42
CA ALA A 190 19.83 17.51 -0.97
C ALA A 190 19.97 18.01 -2.41
N THR A 191 21.19 18.37 -2.87
CA THR A 191 21.43 18.81 -4.27
C THR A 191 21.44 17.65 -5.27
N PHE A 192 21.61 16.42 -4.84
CA PHE A 192 21.72 15.28 -5.74
C PHE A 192 20.36 14.70 -6.11
N ARG A 193 20.08 14.66 -7.40
CA ARG A 193 18.84 14.09 -7.94
C ARG A 193 18.84 12.56 -7.94
N TYR A 194 19.98 11.95 -8.27
CA TYR A 194 20.09 10.51 -8.47
C TYR A 194 20.71 9.80 -7.26
N LYS A 195 20.24 8.58 -6.98
CA LYS A 195 20.73 7.74 -5.88
C LYS A 195 22.24 7.51 -5.98
N ALA A 196 22.75 7.15 -7.16
CA ALA A 196 24.18 6.90 -7.37
C ALA A 196 25.08 8.08 -6.97
N GLN A 197 24.64 9.32 -7.23
CA GLN A 197 25.39 10.53 -6.84
C GLN A 197 25.41 10.70 -5.31
N ARG A 198 24.30 10.39 -4.65
CA ARG A 198 24.21 10.43 -3.18
C ARG A 198 25.11 9.37 -2.55
N ASP A 199 25.06 8.14 -3.06
CA ASP A 199 25.87 7.04 -2.56
C ASP A 199 27.38 7.35 -2.73
N ALA A 200 27.82 7.82 -3.90
CA ALA A 200 29.21 8.24 -4.11
C ALA A 200 29.65 9.40 -3.21
N PHE A 201 28.75 10.32 -2.85
CA PHE A 201 29.07 11.39 -1.90
C PHE A 201 29.15 10.88 -0.46
N ILE A 202 28.30 9.92 -0.08
CA ILE A 202 28.35 9.26 1.23
C ILE A 202 29.68 8.52 1.40
N ASP A 203 30.15 7.82 0.37
CA ASP A 203 31.46 7.14 0.39
C ASP A 203 32.61 8.16 0.60
N LYS A 204 32.57 9.31 -0.09
CA LYS A 204 33.52 10.38 0.13
C LYS A 204 33.45 11.00 1.52
N ALA A 205 32.26 11.09 2.11
CA ALA A 205 32.11 11.54 3.49
C ALA A 205 32.72 10.53 4.48
N LYS A 206 32.59 9.22 4.20
CA LYS A 206 33.21 8.15 4.95
C LYS A 206 34.75 8.24 4.96
N GLU A 207 35.36 8.54 3.81
CA GLU A 207 36.81 8.76 3.69
C GLU A 207 37.29 9.95 4.57
N LYS A 208 36.40 10.94 4.81
CA LYS A 208 36.65 12.09 5.68
C LYS A 208 36.33 11.84 7.15
N GLY A 209 36.04 10.61 7.54
CA GLY A 209 35.71 10.23 8.90
C GLY A 209 34.27 10.48 9.34
N PHE A 210 33.34 10.66 8.40
CA PHE A 210 31.92 10.84 8.68
C PHE A 210 31.09 9.64 8.24
N LEU A 211 30.32 9.06 9.16
CA LEU A 211 29.30 8.05 8.87
C LEU A 211 27.96 8.74 8.63
N VAL A 212 27.46 8.64 7.41
CA VAL A 212 26.13 9.13 7.04
C VAL A 212 25.13 7.99 7.09
N VAL A 213 24.21 8.06 8.04
CA VAL A 213 23.15 7.06 8.24
C VAL A 213 21.90 7.49 7.47
N ASN A 214 21.44 6.64 6.54
CA ASN A 214 20.20 6.84 5.81
C ASN A 214 19.04 6.19 6.56
N ASN A 215 18.12 7.00 7.08
CA ASN A 215 16.93 6.55 7.81
C ASN A 215 15.69 6.34 6.90
N GLY A 216 15.79 6.54 5.59
CA GLY A 216 14.66 6.46 4.67
C GLY A 216 13.89 5.13 4.74
N GLY A 217 14.60 4.01 4.91
CA GLY A 217 13.99 2.69 5.09
C GLY A 217 13.17 2.60 6.38
N LYS A 218 13.71 3.05 7.51
CA LYS A 218 13.04 3.07 8.82
C LYS A 218 11.79 3.96 8.80
N ILE A 219 11.92 5.17 8.26
CA ILE A 219 10.81 6.12 8.12
C ILE A 219 9.71 5.53 7.23
N SER A 220 10.07 4.92 6.10
CA SER A 220 9.12 4.26 5.20
C SER A 220 8.41 3.09 5.87
N GLN A 221 9.13 2.30 6.65
CA GLN A 221 8.56 1.21 7.44
C GLN A 221 7.60 1.74 8.50
N ALA A 222 7.98 2.77 9.26
CA ALA A 222 7.13 3.40 10.26
C ALA A 222 5.83 3.95 9.63
N LYS A 223 5.92 4.62 8.47
CA LYS A 223 4.73 5.10 7.72
C LYS A 223 3.78 3.97 7.34
N ARG A 224 4.30 2.85 6.81
CA ARG A 224 3.48 1.67 6.49
C ARG A 224 2.82 1.07 7.72
N GLN A 225 3.49 1.10 8.87
CA GLN A 225 2.95 0.59 10.13
C GLN A 225 1.81 1.44 10.69
N VAL A 226 1.68 2.71 10.31
CA VAL A 226 0.58 3.59 10.78
C VAL A 226 -0.78 2.97 10.50
N THR A 227 -1.14 2.81 9.23
CA THR A 227 -2.45 2.28 8.81
C THR A 227 -2.61 0.81 9.23
N ASN A 228 -1.56 0.02 9.04
CA ASN A 228 -1.54 -1.40 9.35
C ASN A 228 -1.87 -1.68 10.83
N SER A 229 -1.22 -0.95 11.73
CA SER A 229 -1.40 -1.11 13.16
C SER A 229 -2.78 -0.70 13.64
N GLN A 230 -3.38 0.30 13.01
CA GLN A 230 -4.75 0.72 13.35
C GLN A 230 -5.79 -0.35 12.96
N ILE A 231 -5.60 -1.01 11.81
CA ILE A 231 -6.58 -1.94 11.23
C ILE A 231 -6.46 -3.35 11.81
N GLN A 232 -5.24 -3.87 11.89
CA GLN A 232 -5.03 -5.27 12.28
C GLN A 232 -5.15 -5.53 13.78
N GLY A 233 -4.98 -4.49 14.58
CA GLY A 233 -4.82 -4.67 16.01
C GLY A 233 -3.47 -5.35 16.36
N PHE A 234 -3.12 -5.42 17.62
CA PHE A 234 -1.91 -6.09 18.10
C PHE A 234 -2.30 -7.12 19.12
#